data_a1055aee3ac41a33fe2b4a3ec3d75780
#
_entry.id   a1055aee3ac41a33fe2b4a3ec3d75780
#
_cell.length_a   1.000
_cell.length_b   1.000
_cell.length_c   1.000
_cell.angle_alpha   90.00
_cell.angle_beta   90.00
_cell.angle_gamma   90.00
#
_symmetry.space_group_name_H-M   'P 1'
#
loop_
_entity.id
_entity.type
_entity.pdbx_description
1 polymer ?
#
loop_
_entity_poly.entity_id
_entity_poly.type
_entity_poly.pdbx_seq_one_letter_code
_entity_poly.pdbx_strand_id
1 'polypeptide(L)'
;MGFVRILMPARHSAFISLLVLISVLAGSLSAQAMPRSTIHSGADYQDLGPIVEYYIDPTRSLNVSEIRDLDDVLWQKNTRPSIGFGFTDAVYWFRVHVTNNSIDSEFLLHAGNPKFDYIDTYQYTGEEVIHHKMGVGVPRSEKPIDHREHLVPFEINPGEETTILLRAETTSTFLLPLRLWLKTPFFENDALKNLWSGSLLGIWLIVMIFLLVIISAFKHSSVVSFLSFTLFFGIHQFSALGLGRQYWGESITSYDTIFVFSIGAAIVSVYPFLSNLLKLEKTSRISEIALRVTAIGSALCMVAYLFIDYARVIPYLVSLTIVMATLIVLVCGYAAFQGNRLAL
;
A
#
# COMPACT_ATOMS: atom_id res chain seq x y z
N MET A 1 -6.39 -51.53 -59.30
CA MET A 1 -5.96 -50.75 -58.13
C MET A 1 -7.18 -50.08 -57.53
N GLY A 2 -7.74 -50.70 -56.50
CA GLY A 2 -9.03 -50.31 -55.94
C GLY A 2 -8.86 -49.42 -54.74
N PHE A 3 -9.53 -48.24 -54.73
CA PHE A 3 -9.73 -47.39 -53.61
C PHE A 3 -10.88 -47.92 -52.73
N VAL A 4 -10.58 -48.42 -51.55
CA VAL A 4 -11.60 -48.78 -50.55
C VAL A 4 -12.03 -47.50 -49.83
N ARG A 5 -13.25 -47.04 -50.14
CA ARG A 5 -13.94 -46.01 -49.37
C ARG A 5 -14.54 -46.70 -48.14
N ILE A 6 -13.96 -46.38 -46.93
CA ILE A 6 -14.56 -46.77 -45.65
C ILE A 6 -15.68 -45.76 -45.39
N LEU A 7 -16.92 -46.13 -45.59
CA LEU A 7 -18.13 -45.43 -45.15
C LEU A 7 -18.30 -45.71 -43.67
N MET A 8 -17.97 -44.76 -42.82
CA MET A 8 -18.39 -44.78 -41.39
C MET A 8 -19.90 -44.53 -41.31
N PRO A 9 -20.65 -45.31 -40.56
CA PRO A 9 -22.11 -45.17 -40.49
C PRO A 9 -22.49 -43.90 -39.73
N ALA A 10 -23.38 -43.09 -40.33
CA ALA A 10 -23.87 -41.78 -39.84
C ALA A 10 -24.40 -41.76 -38.39
N ARG A 11 -24.65 -42.91 -37.79
CA ARG A 11 -25.13 -43.04 -36.40
C ARG A 11 -24.07 -42.70 -35.32
N HIS A 12 -22.77 -42.85 -35.62
CA HIS A 12 -21.70 -42.54 -34.64
C HIS A 12 -21.39 -41.06 -34.60
N SER A 13 -21.57 -40.34 -35.69
CA SER A 13 -21.33 -38.90 -35.72
C SER A 13 -22.39 -38.13 -34.91
N ALA A 14 -23.66 -38.53 -34.96
CA ALA A 14 -24.74 -37.93 -34.20
C ALA A 14 -24.59 -38.16 -32.69
N PHE A 15 -24.07 -39.34 -32.28
CA PHE A 15 -23.82 -39.67 -30.88
C PHE A 15 -22.66 -38.86 -30.29
N ILE A 16 -21.57 -38.69 -31.07
CA ILE A 16 -20.42 -37.86 -30.66
C ILE A 16 -20.83 -36.38 -30.58
N SER A 17 -21.62 -35.88 -31.54
CA SER A 17 -22.13 -34.51 -31.50
C SER A 17 -23.06 -34.24 -30.30
N LEU A 18 -23.88 -35.23 -29.93
CA LEU A 18 -24.74 -35.15 -28.75
C LEU A 18 -23.93 -35.16 -27.43
N LEU A 19 -22.88 -35.98 -27.36
CA LEU A 19 -21.98 -36.02 -26.22
C LEU A 19 -21.19 -34.70 -26.05
N VAL A 20 -20.72 -34.10 -27.13
CA VAL A 20 -20.06 -32.79 -27.13
C VAL A 20 -21.04 -31.68 -26.72
N LEU A 21 -22.28 -31.72 -27.19
CA LEU A 21 -23.31 -30.75 -26.83
C LEU A 21 -23.68 -30.88 -25.35
N ILE A 22 -23.81 -32.09 -24.80
CA ILE A 22 -24.07 -32.35 -23.39
C ILE A 22 -22.88 -31.91 -22.51
N SER A 23 -21.64 -32.11 -22.95
CA SER A 23 -20.45 -31.64 -22.23
C SER A 23 -20.30 -30.10 -22.23
N VAL A 24 -20.71 -29.44 -23.32
CA VAL A 24 -20.77 -27.97 -23.40
C VAL A 24 -21.90 -27.40 -22.53
N LEU A 25 -23.07 -28.05 -22.48
CA LEU A 25 -24.19 -27.66 -21.64
C LEU A 25 -23.94 -27.96 -20.15
N ALA A 26 -23.21 -29.03 -19.82
CA ALA A 26 -22.83 -29.34 -18.45
C ALA A 26 -21.70 -28.42 -17.93
N GLY A 27 -20.88 -27.82 -18.79
CA GLY A 27 -19.84 -26.84 -18.43
C GLY A 27 -20.36 -25.44 -18.13
N SER A 28 -21.64 -25.14 -18.44
CA SER A 28 -22.18 -23.78 -18.34
C SER A 28 -23.07 -23.52 -17.12
N LEU A 29 -23.13 -24.42 -16.14
CA LEU A 29 -23.97 -24.28 -14.92
C LEU A 29 -23.17 -24.40 -13.62
N SER A 30 -21.89 -24.02 -13.62
CA SER A 30 -21.23 -23.68 -12.37
C SER A 30 -21.59 -22.25 -12.03
N ALA A 31 -22.73 -22.02 -11.37
CA ALA A 31 -22.91 -20.82 -10.59
C ALA A 31 -21.75 -20.81 -9.57
N GLN A 32 -20.73 -20.05 -9.84
CA GLN A 32 -19.62 -19.88 -8.89
C GLN A 32 -20.23 -19.24 -7.67
N ALA A 33 -20.32 -20.02 -6.58
CA ALA A 33 -20.74 -19.48 -5.30
C ALA A 33 -19.88 -18.26 -4.99
N MET A 34 -20.52 -17.13 -4.65
CA MET A 34 -19.83 -15.93 -4.21
C MET A 34 -18.92 -16.30 -3.04
N PRO A 35 -17.66 -15.81 -3.01
CA PRO A 35 -16.80 -16.06 -1.87
C PRO A 35 -17.40 -15.39 -0.64
N ARG A 36 -17.85 -16.20 0.29
CA ARG A 36 -18.39 -15.74 1.57
C ARG A 36 -17.31 -15.89 2.63
N SER A 37 -17.12 -14.84 3.42
CA SER A 37 -16.30 -14.92 4.61
C SER A 37 -17.17 -15.22 5.82
N THR A 38 -16.74 -16.15 6.62
CA THR A 38 -17.38 -16.45 7.90
C THR A 38 -16.46 -16.00 9.03
N ILE A 39 -16.95 -15.10 9.89
CA ILE A 39 -16.24 -14.71 11.10
C ILE A 39 -16.46 -15.82 12.13
N HIS A 40 -15.38 -16.35 12.69
CA HIS A 40 -15.40 -17.38 13.72
C HIS A 40 -14.95 -16.81 15.07
N SER A 41 -15.54 -17.29 16.15
CA SER A 41 -15.10 -16.96 17.50
C SER A 41 -13.64 -17.38 17.73
N GLY A 42 -12.86 -16.52 18.43
CA GLY A 42 -11.49 -16.80 18.84
C GLY A 42 -10.38 -16.28 17.91
N ALA A 43 -10.74 -15.60 16.82
CA ALA A 43 -9.77 -14.87 15.99
C ALA A 43 -9.85 -13.36 16.28
N ASP A 44 -8.69 -12.73 16.47
CA ASP A 44 -8.61 -11.28 16.71
C ASP A 44 -9.05 -10.47 15.48
N TYR A 45 -8.83 -11.01 14.28
CA TYR A 45 -9.22 -10.41 13.01
C TYR A 45 -9.45 -11.45 11.91
N GLN A 46 -10.20 -11.05 10.90
CA GLN A 46 -10.35 -11.75 9.63
C GLN A 46 -9.65 -10.97 8.52
N ASP A 47 -8.72 -11.62 7.79
CA ASP A 47 -8.14 -11.02 6.58
C ASP A 47 -9.13 -11.13 5.42
N LEU A 48 -9.52 -9.99 4.86
CA LEU A 48 -10.49 -9.92 3.76
C LEU A 48 -9.83 -9.98 2.38
N GLY A 49 -8.51 -9.75 2.30
CA GLY A 49 -7.78 -9.73 1.03
C GLY A 49 -8.04 -10.96 0.14
N PRO A 50 -7.93 -12.21 0.66
CA PRO A 50 -8.09 -13.41 -0.16
C PRO A 50 -9.51 -13.68 -0.66
N ILE A 51 -10.52 -13.02 -0.08
CA ILE A 51 -11.94 -13.31 -0.33
C ILE A 51 -12.69 -12.15 -0.98
N VAL A 52 -12.04 -10.99 -1.09
CA VAL A 52 -12.64 -9.81 -1.71
C VAL A 52 -12.74 -9.99 -3.23
N GLU A 53 -13.86 -9.54 -3.78
CA GLU A 53 -14.01 -9.32 -5.21
C GLU A 53 -13.76 -7.84 -5.52
N TYR A 54 -13.25 -7.54 -6.71
CA TYR A 54 -13.00 -6.16 -7.11
C TYR A 54 -13.46 -5.88 -8.53
N TYR A 55 -13.79 -4.61 -8.77
CA TYR A 55 -14.10 -4.04 -10.07
C TYR A 55 -13.23 -2.81 -10.29
N ILE A 56 -12.70 -2.64 -11.50
CA ILE A 56 -11.85 -1.50 -11.86
C ILE A 56 -12.71 -0.48 -12.59
N ASP A 57 -12.79 0.73 -12.05
CA ASP A 57 -13.45 1.88 -12.69
C ASP A 57 -12.40 2.87 -13.22
N PRO A 58 -11.98 2.75 -14.50
CA PRO A 58 -11.01 3.66 -15.10
C PRO A 58 -11.61 5.05 -15.36
N THR A 59 -12.93 5.16 -15.42
CA THR A 59 -13.65 6.42 -15.66
C THR A 59 -13.79 7.26 -14.41
N ARG A 60 -13.68 6.63 -13.23
CA ARG A 60 -13.82 7.25 -11.89
C ARG A 60 -15.22 7.84 -11.65
N SER A 61 -16.20 7.49 -12.47
CA SER A 61 -17.52 8.13 -12.51
C SER A 61 -18.64 7.28 -11.91
N LEU A 62 -18.41 5.97 -11.71
CA LEU A 62 -19.44 5.07 -11.21
C LEU A 62 -19.79 5.40 -9.75
N ASN A 63 -21.10 5.44 -9.49
CA ASN A 63 -21.66 5.61 -8.14
C ASN A 63 -22.01 4.25 -7.51
N VAL A 64 -22.32 4.26 -6.22
CA VAL A 64 -22.62 3.05 -5.45
C VAL A 64 -23.83 2.29 -5.95
N SER A 65 -24.85 2.98 -6.49
CA SER A 65 -26.06 2.31 -7.02
C SER A 65 -25.74 1.55 -8.30
N GLU A 66 -24.97 2.15 -9.20
CA GLU A 66 -24.51 1.50 -10.44
C GLU A 66 -23.61 0.29 -10.15
N ILE A 67 -22.75 0.40 -9.14
CA ILE A 67 -21.87 -0.70 -8.71
C ILE A 67 -22.66 -1.83 -8.06
N ARG A 68 -23.69 -1.51 -7.26
CA ARG A 68 -24.55 -2.53 -6.64
C ARG A 68 -25.32 -3.35 -7.67
N ASP A 69 -25.79 -2.69 -8.72
CA ASP A 69 -26.59 -3.28 -9.78
C ASP A 69 -25.71 -3.94 -10.89
N LEU A 70 -24.39 -3.94 -10.71
CA LEU A 70 -23.44 -4.53 -11.66
C LEU A 70 -23.56 -6.05 -11.71
N ASP A 71 -23.54 -6.61 -12.92
CA ASP A 71 -23.55 -8.07 -13.13
C ASP A 71 -22.37 -8.74 -12.40
N ASP A 72 -22.64 -9.83 -11.69
CA ASP A 72 -21.63 -10.59 -10.94
C ASP A 72 -20.47 -11.09 -11.78
N VAL A 73 -20.69 -11.33 -13.07
CA VAL A 73 -19.66 -11.76 -14.04
C VAL A 73 -18.55 -10.71 -14.21
N LEU A 74 -18.82 -9.44 -13.95
CA LEU A 74 -17.86 -8.34 -14.08
C LEU A 74 -16.93 -8.20 -12.88
N TRP A 75 -17.28 -8.81 -11.75
CA TRP A 75 -16.46 -8.81 -10.55
C TRP A 75 -15.31 -9.83 -10.66
N GLN A 76 -14.10 -9.37 -10.36
CA GLN A 76 -12.89 -10.17 -10.39
C GLN A 76 -12.52 -10.61 -8.98
N LYS A 77 -12.17 -11.89 -8.81
CA LYS A 77 -11.71 -12.42 -7.50
C LYS A 77 -10.26 -12.03 -7.27
N ASN A 78 -9.96 -11.50 -6.09
CA ASN A 78 -8.58 -11.34 -5.67
C ASN A 78 -8.03 -12.72 -5.24
N THR A 79 -7.03 -13.20 -5.95
CA THR A 79 -6.37 -14.49 -5.67
C THR A 79 -5.09 -14.34 -4.84
N ARG A 80 -4.72 -13.09 -4.49
CA ARG A 80 -3.49 -12.78 -3.76
C ARG A 80 -3.77 -12.58 -2.27
N PRO A 81 -2.82 -12.87 -1.38
CA PRO A 81 -2.98 -12.59 0.06
C PRO A 81 -3.19 -11.10 0.36
N SER A 82 -2.62 -10.21 -0.48
CA SER A 82 -2.78 -8.76 -0.36
C SER A 82 -3.39 -8.16 -1.61
N ILE A 83 -4.20 -7.12 -1.45
CA ILE A 83 -4.77 -6.34 -2.55
C ILE A 83 -3.74 -5.30 -2.98
N GLY A 84 -3.16 -5.45 -4.18
CA GLY A 84 -2.13 -4.54 -4.65
C GLY A 84 -2.13 -4.41 -6.17
N PHE A 85 -2.22 -3.16 -6.67
CA PHE A 85 -2.28 -2.84 -8.10
C PHE A 85 -1.14 -1.91 -8.55
N GLY A 86 -0.20 -1.59 -7.65
CA GLY A 86 0.91 -0.68 -7.95
C GLY A 86 0.46 0.77 -8.07
N PHE A 87 1.07 1.51 -9.01
CA PHE A 87 0.65 2.88 -9.32
C PHE A 87 -0.46 2.84 -10.38
N THR A 88 -1.59 3.48 -10.08
CA THR A 88 -2.77 3.48 -10.93
C THR A 88 -3.60 4.73 -10.70
N ASP A 89 -4.23 5.24 -11.75
CA ASP A 89 -5.15 6.37 -11.68
C ASP A 89 -6.62 5.93 -11.62
N ALA A 90 -6.89 4.61 -11.68
CA ALA A 90 -8.23 4.07 -11.63
C ALA A 90 -8.78 4.07 -10.20
N VAL A 91 -10.11 4.15 -10.09
CA VAL A 91 -10.83 3.86 -8.86
C VAL A 91 -11.12 2.36 -8.81
N TYR A 92 -10.99 1.79 -7.64
CA TYR A 92 -11.28 0.38 -7.41
C TYR A 92 -12.47 0.26 -6.46
N TRP A 93 -13.39 -0.58 -6.86
CA TRP A 93 -14.50 -1.00 -6.03
C TRP A 93 -14.23 -2.42 -5.53
N PHE A 94 -14.50 -2.65 -4.26
CA PHE A 94 -14.36 -3.96 -3.63
C PHE A 94 -15.69 -4.38 -3.04
N ARG A 95 -15.97 -5.68 -3.12
CA ARG A 95 -17.16 -6.29 -2.56
C ARG A 95 -16.75 -7.48 -1.70
N VAL A 96 -17.30 -7.56 -0.51
CA VAL A 96 -17.13 -8.71 0.37
C VAL A 96 -18.46 -9.04 1.07
N HIS A 97 -18.80 -10.33 1.10
CA HIS A 97 -19.94 -10.85 1.83
C HIS A 97 -19.44 -11.47 3.12
N VAL A 98 -19.97 -11.02 4.25
CA VAL A 98 -19.53 -11.44 5.58
C VAL A 98 -20.70 -12.03 6.33
N THR A 99 -20.52 -13.21 6.93
CA THR A 99 -21.47 -13.82 7.84
C THR A 99 -20.84 -13.89 9.23
N ASN A 100 -21.47 -13.34 10.24
CA ASN A 100 -20.96 -13.37 11.60
C ASN A 100 -21.43 -14.64 12.33
N ASN A 101 -20.54 -15.63 12.49
CA ASN A 101 -20.79 -16.82 13.29
C ASN A 101 -20.09 -16.76 14.67
N SER A 102 -19.67 -15.55 15.08
CA SER A 102 -19.11 -15.31 16.42
C SER A 102 -20.20 -14.81 17.37
N ILE A 103 -19.83 -14.64 18.63
CA ILE A 103 -20.69 -14.05 19.67
C ILE A 103 -20.53 -12.53 19.75
N ASP A 104 -19.52 -11.98 19.09
CA ASP A 104 -19.20 -10.55 19.08
C ASP A 104 -20.02 -9.84 18.01
N SER A 105 -20.34 -8.57 18.23
CA SER A 105 -21.09 -7.73 17.27
C SER A 105 -20.32 -6.48 16.84
N GLU A 106 -19.33 -6.04 17.60
CA GLU A 106 -18.56 -4.82 17.32
C GLU A 106 -17.26 -5.13 16.57
N PHE A 107 -17.19 -4.69 15.33
CA PHE A 107 -16.02 -4.87 14.45
C PHE A 107 -15.46 -3.54 13.97
N LEU A 108 -14.19 -3.58 13.57
CA LEU A 108 -13.50 -2.47 12.90
C LEU A 108 -13.03 -2.95 11.53
N LEU A 109 -13.54 -2.35 10.47
CA LEU A 109 -12.93 -2.49 9.15
C LEU A 109 -11.67 -1.63 9.11
N HIS A 110 -10.54 -2.27 8.91
CA HIS A 110 -9.22 -1.66 8.91
C HIS A 110 -8.62 -1.72 7.51
N ALA A 111 -8.40 -0.54 6.91
CA ALA A 111 -7.60 -0.36 5.72
C ALA A 111 -6.21 0.15 6.15
N GLY A 112 -5.24 -0.78 6.24
CA GLY A 112 -3.98 -0.58 6.95
C GLY A 112 -2.95 0.32 6.27
N ASN A 113 -3.27 0.94 5.13
CA ASN A 113 -2.37 1.87 4.44
C ASN A 113 -2.83 3.32 4.65
N PRO A 114 -2.08 4.17 5.38
CA PRO A 114 -2.49 5.54 5.68
C PRO A 114 -2.45 6.50 4.49
N LYS A 115 -2.07 6.03 3.29
CA LYS A 115 -1.82 6.88 2.10
C LYS A 115 -2.97 6.91 1.10
N PHE A 116 -4.09 6.27 1.38
CA PHE A 116 -5.26 6.37 0.50
C PHE A 116 -5.85 7.77 0.56
N ASP A 117 -6.09 8.37 -0.61
CA ASP A 117 -6.67 9.71 -0.72
C ASP A 117 -8.13 9.68 -0.28
N TYR A 118 -8.92 8.73 -0.80
CA TYR A 118 -10.32 8.54 -0.44
C TYR A 118 -10.67 7.06 -0.35
N ILE A 119 -11.39 6.70 0.69
CA ILE A 119 -12.02 5.39 0.87
C ILE A 119 -13.46 5.64 1.35
N ASP A 120 -14.44 5.23 0.54
CA ASP A 120 -15.85 5.19 0.93
C ASP A 120 -16.24 3.75 1.23
N THR A 121 -16.95 3.52 2.33
CA THR A 121 -17.47 2.20 2.70
C THR A 121 -18.96 2.24 2.84
N TYR A 122 -19.63 1.23 2.30
CA TYR A 122 -21.08 1.06 2.36
C TYR A 122 -21.37 -0.32 2.93
N GLN A 123 -21.99 -0.36 4.10
CA GLN A 123 -22.47 -1.59 4.73
C GLN A 123 -23.93 -1.77 4.40
N TYR A 124 -24.28 -2.91 3.80
CA TYR A 124 -25.65 -3.28 3.46
C TYR A 124 -26.13 -4.40 4.36
N THR A 125 -27.13 -4.12 5.19
CA THR A 125 -27.84 -5.09 6.01
C THR A 125 -29.33 -5.06 5.63
N GLY A 126 -29.72 -5.96 4.74
CA GLY A 126 -31.04 -5.89 4.12
C GLY A 126 -31.20 -4.64 3.25
N GLU A 127 -32.16 -3.76 3.61
CA GLU A 127 -32.41 -2.47 2.93
C GLU A 127 -31.64 -1.31 3.57
N GLU A 128 -31.09 -1.51 4.75
CA GLU A 128 -30.32 -0.48 5.46
C GLU A 128 -28.94 -0.32 4.86
N VAL A 129 -28.51 0.93 4.69
CA VAL A 129 -27.19 1.29 4.16
C VAL A 129 -26.51 2.27 5.09
N ILE A 130 -25.36 1.87 5.64
CA ILE A 130 -24.52 2.73 6.45
C ILE A 130 -23.31 3.14 5.59
N HIS A 131 -23.09 4.45 5.44
CA HIS A 131 -22.00 5.00 4.64
C HIS A 131 -21.00 5.74 5.53
N HIS A 132 -19.71 5.43 5.36
CA HIS A 132 -18.63 6.13 6.01
C HIS A 132 -17.54 6.53 5.00
N LYS A 133 -16.91 7.69 5.28
CA LYS A 133 -15.79 8.21 4.49
C LYS A 133 -14.51 8.20 5.30
N MET A 134 -13.42 7.82 4.65
CA MET A 134 -12.07 7.86 5.20
C MET A 134 -11.10 8.30 4.10
N GLY A 135 -9.87 8.46 4.46
CA GLY A 135 -8.82 8.81 3.50
C GLY A 135 -8.05 10.05 3.91
N VAL A 136 -6.99 10.36 3.17
CA VAL A 136 -6.16 11.55 3.38
C VAL A 136 -6.97 12.82 3.09
N GLY A 137 -7.85 12.79 2.11
CA GLY A 137 -8.67 13.93 1.70
C GLY A 137 -9.89 14.20 2.56
N VAL A 138 -10.20 13.32 3.53
CA VAL A 138 -11.35 13.50 4.40
C VAL A 138 -10.94 14.23 5.68
N PRO A 139 -11.58 15.35 6.06
CA PRO A 139 -11.32 16.05 7.33
C PRO A 139 -11.44 15.11 8.53
N ARG A 140 -10.62 15.33 9.56
CA ARG A 140 -10.64 14.49 10.77
C ARG A 140 -11.99 14.47 11.45
N SER A 141 -12.70 15.61 11.46
CA SER A 141 -14.03 15.76 12.04
C SER A 141 -15.12 14.93 11.34
N GLU A 142 -14.90 14.52 10.09
CA GLU A 142 -15.85 13.73 9.30
C GLU A 142 -15.53 12.24 9.32
N LYS A 143 -14.38 11.84 9.89
CA LYS A 143 -14.00 10.44 9.99
C LYS A 143 -14.75 9.74 11.12
N PRO A 144 -15.18 8.50 10.91
CA PRO A 144 -15.86 7.74 11.96
C PRO A 144 -14.96 7.48 13.17
N ILE A 145 -13.66 7.31 12.95
CA ILE A 145 -12.65 7.18 14.00
C ILE A 145 -11.43 8.03 13.63
N ASP A 146 -11.03 8.94 14.52
CA ASP A 146 -9.81 9.72 14.36
C ASP A 146 -8.57 8.88 14.69
N HIS A 147 -8.02 8.26 13.66
CA HIS A 147 -6.85 7.40 13.76
C HIS A 147 -5.89 7.64 12.59
N ARG A 148 -4.58 7.32 12.78
CA ARG A 148 -3.56 7.45 11.74
C ARG A 148 -3.78 6.52 10.53
N GLU A 149 -4.35 5.33 10.77
CA GLU A 149 -4.79 4.40 9.75
C GLU A 149 -6.30 4.56 9.52
N HIS A 150 -6.85 3.98 8.46
CA HIS A 150 -8.26 4.14 8.11
C HIS A 150 -9.09 3.07 8.81
N LEU A 151 -9.98 3.50 9.70
CA LEU A 151 -10.83 2.64 10.53
C LEU A 151 -12.30 3.03 10.37
N VAL A 152 -13.14 2.02 10.19
CA VAL A 152 -14.60 2.18 10.19
C VAL A 152 -15.21 1.20 11.18
N PRO A 153 -16.06 1.67 12.10
CA PRO A 153 -16.82 0.77 12.96
C PRO A 153 -17.93 0.10 12.15
N PHE A 154 -18.07 -1.21 12.31
CA PHE A 154 -19.16 -2.02 11.79
C PHE A 154 -19.84 -2.77 12.92
N GLU A 155 -21.15 -2.79 12.89
CA GLU A 155 -21.96 -3.62 13.75
C GLU A 155 -22.57 -4.74 12.91
N ILE A 156 -22.30 -5.99 13.28
CA ILE A 156 -22.78 -7.19 12.60
C ILE A 156 -23.20 -8.17 13.69
N ASN A 157 -24.51 -8.37 13.86
CA ASN A 157 -25.02 -9.23 14.92
C ASN A 157 -24.68 -10.71 14.69
N PRO A 158 -24.60 -11.53 15.75
CA PRO A 158 -24.44 -12.97 15.61
C PRO A 158 -25.49 -13.60 14.69
N GLY A 159 -25.04 -14.37 13.71
CA GLY A 159 -25.88 -14.99 12.68
C GLY A 159 -26.27 -14.06 11.51
N GLU A 160 -25.89 -12.79 11.55
CA GLU A 160 -26.23 -11.81 10.51
C GLU A 160 -25.30 -11.94 9.30
N GLU A 161 -25.89 -11.74 8.11
CA GLU A 161 -25.15 -11.58 6.84
C GLU A 161 -25.16 -10.11 6.41
N THR A 162 -24.00 -9.59 6.07
CA THR A 162 -23.83 -8.22 5.57
C THR A 162 -22.97 -8.20 4.32
N THR A 163 -23.23 -7.24 3.43
CA THR A 163 -22.40 -6.97 2.26
C THR A 163 -21.70 -5.64 2.46
N ILE A 164 -20.38 -5.66 2.35
CA ILE A 164 -19.54 -4.46 2.41
C ILE A 164 -19.09 -4.13 1.00
N LEU A 165 -19.47 -2.94 0.52
CA LEU A 165 -18.88 -2.33 -0.66
C LEU A 165 -17.86 -1.27 -0.21
N LEU A 166 -16.71 -1.24 -0.85
CA LEU A 166 -15.67 -0.26 -0.57
C LEU A 166 -15.17 0.34 -1.89
N ARG A 167 -15.20 1.66 -2.00
CA ARG A 167 -14.60 2.43 -3.08
C ARG A 167 -13.26 2.96 -2.58
N ALA A 168 -12.18 2.71 -3.31
CA ALA A 168 -10.86 3.17 -2.92
C ALA A 168 -10.14 3.88 -4.07
N GLU A 169 -9.49 4.98 -3.73
CA GLU A 169 -8.76 5.85 -4.65
C GLU A 169 -7.47 6.33 -4.00
N THR A 170 -6.36 6.29 -4.75
CA THR A 170 -5.07 6.79 -4.27
C THR A 170 -4.20 7.26 -5.42
N THR A 171 -3.48 8.35 -5.21
CA THR A 171 -2.41 8.85 -6.08
C THR A 171 -1.06 8.23 -5.75
N SER A 172 -0.99 7.44 -4.68
CA SER A 172 0.19 6.70 -4.23
C SER A 172 0.16 5.24 -4.73
N THR A 173 1.01 4.38 -4.17
CA THR A 173 0.97 2.94 -4.45
C THR A 173 -0.30 2.32 -3.91
N PHE A 174 -1.09 1.71 -4.79
CA PHE A 174 -2.30 0.99 -4.40
C PHE A 174 -1.90 -0.33 -3.73
N LEU A 175 -1.84 -0.33 -2.42
CA LEU A 175 -1.66 -1.51 -1.57
C LEU A 175 -2.65 -1.39 -0.42
N LEU A 176 -3.68 -2.24 -0.42
CA LEU A 176 -4.80 -2.18 0.52
C LEU A 176 -4.83 -3.47 1.39
N PRO A 177 -4.14 -3.48 2.54
CA PRO A 177 -4.36 -4.53 3.54
C PRO A 177 -5.73 -4.29 4.18
N LEU A 178 -6.69 -5.15 3.85
CA LEU A 178 -8.08 -5.02 4.30
C LEU A 178 -8.40 -6.11 5.32
N ARG A 179 -8.73 -5.72 6.55
CA ARG A 179 -9.02 -6.63 7.66
C ARG A 179 -10.25 -6.21 8.43
N LEU A 180 -10.99 -7.17 8.87
CA LEU A 180 -12.09 -6.98 9.83
C LEU A 180 -11.59 -7.44 11.21
N TRP A 181 -11.44 -6.50 12.13
CA TRP A 181 -10.91 -6.73 13.48
C TRP A 181 -12.03 -6.73 14.51
N LEU A 182 -11.87 -7.53 15.58
CA LEU A 182 -12.55 -7.24 16.84
C LEU A 182 -12.00 -5.95 17.44
N LYS A 183 -12.87 -5.14 18.01
CA LYS A 183 -12.53 -3.79 18.49
C LYS A 183 -11.43 -3.79 19.55
N THR A 184 -11.54 -4.64 20.57
CA THR A 184 -10.56 -4.70 21.67
C THR A 184 -9.20 -5.19 21.22
N PRO A 185 -9.04 -6.34 20.51
CA PRO A 185 -7.75 -6.78 20.00
C PRO A 185 -7.07 -5.79 19.05
N PHE A 186 -7.86 -5.03 18.25
CA PHE A 186 -7.29 -3.99 17.41
C PHE A 186 -6.55 -2.93 18.24
N PHE A 187 -7.20 -2.37 19.27
CA PHE A 187 -6.58 -1.31 20.07
C PHE A 187 -5.42 -1.81 20.93
N GLU A 188 -5.44 -3.05 21.39
CA GLU A 188 -4.29 -3.68 22.05
C GLU A 188 -3.09 -3.80 21.10
N ASN A 189 -3.31 -4.27 19.87
CA ASN A 189 -2.26 -4.33 18.84
C ASN A 189 -1.75 -2.93 18.45
N ASP A 190 -2.65 -1.96 18.32
CA ASP A 190 -2.27 -0.59 17.98
C ASP A 190 -1.47 0.08 19.11
N ALA A 191 -1.79 -0.18 20.36
CA ALA A 191 -1.00 0.29 21.50
C ALA A 191 0.45 -0.25 21.45
N LEU A 192 0.65 -1.52 21.10
CA LEU A 192 1.99 -2.09 20.91
C LEU A 192 2.71 -1.44 19.71
N LYS A 193 2.03 -1.23 18.58
CA LYS A 193 2.60 -0.51 17.42
C LYS A 193 3.00 0.92 17.78
N ASN A 194 2.19 1.61 18.59
CA ASN A 194 2.47 2.96 19.07
C ASN A 194 3.70 2.99 19.99
N LEU A 195 3.84 2.01 20.88
CA LEU A 195 5.03 1.87 21.72
C LEU A 195 6.30 1.69 20.90
N TRP A 196 6.29 0.80 19.89
CA TRP A 196 7.42 0.59 19.01
C TRP A 196 7.75 1.84 18.17
N SER A 197 6.74 2.48 17.59
CA SER A 197 6.91 3.70 16.79
C SER A 197 7.45 4.85 17.64
N GLY A 198 6.91 5.02 18.85
CA GLY A 198 7.38 6.02 19.81
C GLY A 198 8.82 5.76 20.25
N SER A 199 9.20 4.49 20.51
CA SER A 199 10.56 4.12 20.85
C SER A 199 11.55 4.44 19.72
N LEU A 200 11.20 4.13 18.48
CA LEU A 200 12.02 4.46 17.29
C LEU A 200 12.19 5.98 17.13
N LEU A 201 11.11 6.76 17.31
CA LEU A 201 11.18 8.22 17.28
C LEU A 201 12.01 8.77 18.42
N GLY A 202 11.93 8.16 19.62
CA GLY A 202 12.78 8.53 20.76
C GLY A 202 14.27 8.29 20.47
N ILE A 203 14.62 7.13 19.92
CA ILE A 203 16.01 6.83 19.50
C ILE A 203 16.47 7.84 18.44
N TRP A 204 15.64 8.10 17.44
CA TRP A 204 15.94 9.09 16.41
C TRP A 204 16.21 10.48 17.00
N LEU A 205 15.41 10.93 17.95
CA LEU A 205 15.60 12.22 18.63
C LEU A 205 16.93 12.26 19.42
N ILE A 206 17.27 11.18 20.11
CA ILE A 206 18.56 11.06 20.82
C ILE A 206 19.72 11.17 19.86
N VAL A 207 19.67 10.48 18.70
CA VAL A 207 20.70 10.56 17.65
C VAL A 207 20.83 12.00 17.13
N MET A 208 19.69 12.69 16.90
CA MET A 208 19.70 14.09 16.46
C MET A 208 20.38 15.00 17.47
N ILE A 209 20.04 14.90 18.76
CA ILE A 209 20.68 15.69 19.81
C ILE A 209 22.18 15.40 19.87
N PHE A 210 22.57 14.12 19.81
CA PHE A 210 23.96 13.72 19.81
C PHE A 210 24.75 14.32 18.63
N LEU A 211 24.19 14.28 17.40
CA LEU A 211 24.80 14.88 16.23
C LEU A 211 24.93 16.40 16.36
N LEU A 212 23.96 17.08 16.93
CA LEU A 212 24.03 18.52 17.20
C LEU A 212 25.19 18.86 18.18
N VAL A 213 25.39 18.06 19.22
CA VAL A 213 26.53 18.21 20.13
C VAL A 213 27.85 17.99 19.40
N ILE A 214 27.95 16.94 18.54
CA ILE A 214 29.19 16.69 17.77
C ILE A 214 29.50 17.84 16.82
N ILE A 215 28.51 18.38 16.11
CA ILE A 215 28.69 19.50 15.18
C ILE A 215 29.20 20.74 15.93
N SER A 216 28.66 21.01 17.11
CA SER A 216 29.12 22.15 17.92
C SER A 216 30.60 22.05 18.28
N ALA A 217 31.10 20.83 18.50
CA ALA A 217 32.49 20.57 18.88
C ALA A 217 33.44 20.47 17.66
N PHE A 218 33.04 19.82 16.57
CA PHE A 218 33.98 19.40 15.51
C PHE A 218 33.73 20.03 14.13
N LYS A 219 32.64 20.71 13.85
CA LYS A 219 32.30 21.42 12.60
C LYS A 219 32.74 20.69 11.29
N HIS A 220 32.66 19.35 11.27
CA HIS A 220 33.09 18.56 10.12
C HIS A 220 31.92 18.39 9.11
N SER A 221 32.20 18.59 7.82
CA SER A 221 31.18 18.57 6.76
C SER A 221 30.41 17.24 6.66
N SER A 222 31.07 16.10 6.91
CA SER A 222 30.39 14.78 6.91
C SER A 222 29.34 14.69 8.03
N VAL A 223 29.60 15.30 9.20
CA VAL A 223 28.65 15.28 10.32
C VAL A 223 27.42 16.14 9.99
N VAL A 224 27.64 17.29 9.32
CA VAL A 224 26.53 18.16 8.85
C VAL A 224 25.67 17.40 7.85
N SER A 225 26.28 16.71 6.87
CA SER A 225 25.54 15.93 5.87
C SER A 225 24.79 14.77 6.51
N PHE A 226 25.38 14.11 7.51
CA PHE A 226 24.73 13.02 8.23
C PHE A 226 23.55 13.53 9.10
N LEU A 227 23.72 14.69 9.73
CA LEU A 227 22.60 15.35 10.46
C LEU A 227 21.46 15.67 9.50
N SER A 228 21.76 16.25 8.32
CA SER A 228 20.73 16.56 7.32
C SER A 228 20.02 15.30 6.85
N PHE A 229 20.75 14.22 6.56
CA PHE A 229 20.17 12.92 6.22
C PHE A 229 19.25 12.41 7.33
N THR A 230 19.74 12.39 8.58
CA THR A 230 18.98 11.91 9.74
C THR A 230 17.72 12.72 9.96
N LEU A 231 17.80 14.05 9.81
CA LEU A 231 16.66 14.95 9.93
C LEU A 231 15.57 14.61 8.88
N PHE A 232 15.95 14.65 7.60
CA PHE A 232 14.99 14.46 6.53
C PHE A 232 14.44 13.02 6.48
N PHE A 233 15.26 12.03 6.77
CA PHE A 233 14.84 10.65 6.88
C PHE A 233 13.84 10.45 8.03
N GLY A 234 14.08 11.09 9.20
CA GLY A 234 13.15 11.04 10.32
C GLY A 234 11.80 11.70 10.00
N ILE A 235 11.82 12.86 9.35
CA ILE A 235 10.59 13.53 8.86
C ILE A 235 9.83 12.61 7.88
N HIS A 236 10.57 11.97 6.96
CA HIS A 236 9.97 11.02 6.03
C HIS A 236 9.33 9.82 6.74
N GLN A 237 10.04 9.22 7.70
CA GLN A 237 9.52 8.08 8.48
C GLN A 237 8.28 8.47 9.30
N PHE A 238 8.29 9.65 9.91
CA PHE A 238 7.14 10.18 10.64
C PHE A 238 5.90 10.32 9.73
N SER A 239 6.09 10.82 8.50
CA SER A 239 5.04 10.87 7.49
C SER A 239 4.59 9.48 7.04
N ALA A 240 5.55 8.58 6.75
CA ALA A 240 5.26 7.23 6.26
C ALA A 240 4.46 6.38 7.26
N LEU A 241 4.65 6.61 8.57
CA LEU A 241 3.89 5.98 9.64
C LEU A 241 2.47 6.56 9.82
N GLY A 242 2.08 7.53 9.01
CA GLY A 242 0.79 8.21 9.12
C GLY A 242 0.71 9.26 10.26
N LEU A 243 1.77 9.37 11.09
CA LEU A 243 1.83 10.33 12.19
C LEU A 243 1.89 11.78 11.69
N GLY A 244 2.57 12.02 10.57
CA GLY A 244 2.68 13.34 9.97
C GLY A 244 1.32 13.96 9.70
N ARG A 245 0.36 13.17 9.30
CA ARG A 245 -1.01 13.61 9.06
C ARG A 245 -1.76 14.02 10.33
N GLN A 246 -1.50 13.31 11.39
CA GLN A 246 -2.13 13.59 12.69
C GLN A 246 -1.69 14.93 13.26
N TYR A 247 -0.46 15.39 12.94
CA TYR A 247 0.14 16.55 13.60
C TYR A 247 0.47 17.72 12.65
N TRP A 248 0.63 17.51 11.32
CA TRP A 248 1.10 18.56 10.40
C TRP A 248 0.02 19.14 9.48
N GLY A 249 -1.20 18.64 9.55
CA GLY A 249 -2.33 19.17 8.79
C GLY A 249 -3.10 18.16 7.96
N GLU A 250 -4.28 18.56 7.54
CA GLU A 250 -5.28 17.71 6.89
C GLU A 250 -5.22 17.77 5.35
N SER A 251 -4.42 18.68 4.79
CA SER A 251 -4.33 18.84 3.33
C SER A 251 -3.52 17.73 2.67
N ILE A 252 -4.08 17.07 1.67
CA ILE A 252 -3.37 16.09 0.82
C ILE A 252 -2.08 16.71 0.28
N THR A 253 -2.18 17.91 -0.31
CA THR A 253 -1.05 18.61 -0.93
C THR A 253 0.08 18.87 0.07
N SER A 254 -0.25 19.25 1.31
CA SER A 254 0.78 19.47 2.35
C SER A 254 1.47 18.17 2.73
N TYR A 255 0.72 17.08 2.84
CA TYR A 255 1.26 15.75 3.15
C TYR A 255 2.18 15.26 2.05
N ASP A 256 1.75 15.33 0.78
CA ASP A 256 2.54 14.91 -0.38
C ASP A 256 3.81 15.73 -0.52
N THR A 257 3.73 17.04 -0.29
CA THR A 257 4.87 17.95 -0.33
C THR A 257 5.91 17.55 0.71
N ILE A 258 5.50 17.35 1.97
CA ILE A 258 6.41 16.93 3.05
C ILE A 258 7.03 15.57 2.70
N PHE A 259 6.24 14.63 2.17
CA PHE A 259 6.69 13.30 1.82
C PHE A 259 7.75 13.34 0.71
N VAL A 260 7.51 14.07 -0.39
CA VAL A 260 8.43 14.20 -1.53
C VAL A 260 9.72 14.90 -1.12
N PHE A 261 9.62 16.06 -0.45
CA PHE A 261 10.80 16.84 -0.08
C PHE A 261 11.63 16.15 1.00
N SER A 262 11.02 15.47 1.96
CA SER A 262 11.76 14.77 3.02
C SER A 262 12.56 13.59 2.47
N ILE A 263 11.98 12.71 1.65
CA ILE A 263 12.72 11.59 1.06
C ILE A 263 13.76 12.06 0.04
N GLY A 264 13.40 13.07 -0.78
CA GLY A 264 14.33 13.63 -1.76
C GLY A 264 15.54 14.28 -1.11
N ALA A 265 15.34 15.08 -0.09
CA ALA A 265 16.43 15.73 0.66
C ALA A 265 17.28 14.71 1.45
N ALA A 266 16.67 13.64 1.97
CA ALA A 266 17.43 12.54 2.58
C ALA A 266 18.38 11.90 1.57
N ILE A 267 17.92 11.56 0.35
CA ILE A 267 18.76 10.99 -0.72
C ILE A 267 19.89 11.95 -1.10
N VAL A 268 19.57 13.24 -1.28
CA VAL A 268 20.58 14.27 -1.61
C VAL A 268 21.65 14.36 -0.52
N SER A 269 21.25 14.27 0.75
CA SER A 269 22.18 14.40 1.90
C SER A 269 23.12 13.19 2.08
N VAL A 270 22.72 12.01 1.61
CA VAL A 270 23.55 10.78 1.69
C VAL A 270 24.80 10.88 0.83
N TYR A 271 24.71 11.48 -0.35
CA TYR A 271 25.85 11.58 -1.27
C TYR A 271 27.06 12.27 -0.62
N PRO A 272 26.98 13.54 -0.14
CA PRO A 272 28.15 14.20 0.47
C PRO A 272 28.58 13.52 1.77
N PHE A 273 27.68 12.89 2.51
CA PHE A 273 28.04 12.11 3.68
C PHE A 273 28.98 10.96 3.32
N LEU A 274 28.58 10.08 2.40
CA LEU A 274 29.38 8.91 2.02
C LEU A 274 30.63 9.30 1.24
N SER A 275 30.54 10.27 0.34
CA SER A 275 31.67 10.74 -0.44
C SER A 275 32.82 11.26 0.46
N ASN A 276 32.47 12.08 1.46
CA ASN A 276 33.46 12.62 2.40
C ASN A 276 33.94 11.56 3.40
N LEU A 277 33.06 10.71 3.93
CA LEU A 277 33.41 9.69 4.91
C LEU A 277 34.37 8.66 4.33
N LEU A 278 34.06 8.13 3.16
CA LEU A 278 34.83 7.06 2.50
C LEU A 278 35.92 7.61 1.54
N LYS A 279 36.00 8.95 1.38
CA LYS A 279 36.92 9.62 0.45
C LYS A 279 36.80 9.06 -0.97
N LEU A 280 35.56 8.94 -1.47
CA LEU A 280 35.23 8.22 -2.71
C LEU A 280 35.93 8.81 -3.93
N GLU A 281 36.18 10.11 -3.98
CA GLU A 281 36.96 10.75 -5.05
C GLU A 281 38.32 10.09 -5.28
N LYS A 282 38.93 9.58 -4.19
CA LYS A 282 40.26 8.92 -4.23
C LYS A 282 40.17 7.40 -4.29
N THR A 283 39.06 6.81 -3.79
CA THR A 283 38.91 5.36 -3.61
C THR A 283 38.17 4.73 -4.80
N SER A 284 37.08 5.35 -5.28
CA SER A 284 36.28 4.81 -6.38
C SER A 284 35.47 5.91 -7.07
N ARG A 285 36.03 6.42 -8.16
CA ARG A 285 35.36 7.46 -8.97
C ARG A 285 34.01 7.01 -9.52
N ILE A 286 33.86 5.70 -9.82
CA ILE A 286 32.58 5.13 -10.32
C ILE A 286 31.51 5.22 -9.24
N SER A 287 31.85 4.79 -8.02
CA SER A 287 30.92 4.87 -6.86
C SER A 287 30.51 6.31 -6.57
N GLU A 288 31.43 7.23 -6.64
CA GLU A 288 31.18 8.65 -6.43
C GLU A 288 30.23 9.21 -7.48
N ILE A 289 30.48 8.93 -8.77
CA ILE A 289 29.60 9.37 -9.87
C ILE A 289 28.21 8.77 -9.72
N ALA A 290 28.08 7.48 -9.40
CA ALA A 290 26.78 6.81 -9.24
C ALA A 290 25.94 7.44 -8.12
N LEU A 291 26.54 7.69 -6.96
CA LEU A 291 25.85 8.35 -5.85
C LEU A 291 25.48 9.80 -6.19
N ARG A 292 26.37 10.53 -6.85
CA ARG A 292 26.14 11.93 -7.29
C ARG A 292 24.98 12.01 -8.29
N VAL A 293 24.95 11.12 -9.30
CA VAL A 293 23.88 11.07 -10.31
C VAL A 293 22.53 10.75 -9.65
N THR A 294 22.49 9.80 -8.71
CA THR A 294 21.26 9.48 -7.96
C THR A 294 20.78 10.66 -7.12
N ALA A 295 21.69 11.37 -6.45
CA ALA A 295 21.34 12.57 -5.68
C ALA A 295 20.83 13.71 -6.57
N ILE A 296 21.46 13.94 -7.74
CA ILE A 296 20.98 14.94 -8.72
C ILE A 296 19.59 14.53 -9.25
N GLY A 297 19.40 13.26 -9.61
CA GLY A 297 18.10 12.75 -10.04
C GLY A 297 16.99 12.99 -9.01
N SER A 298 17.32 12.78 -7.73
CA SER A 298 16.38 13.06 -6.64
C SER A 298 16.07 14.57 -6.49
N ALA A 299 17.08 15.43 -6.61
CA ALA A 299 16.88 16.89 -6.60
C ALA A 299 16.01 17.34 -7.78
N LEU A 300 16.22 16.76 -8.97
CA LEU A 300 15.39 17.04 -10.15
C LEU A 300 13.94 16.58 -9.94
N CYS A 301 13.70 15.44 -9.29
CA CYS A 301 12.35 15.01 -8.92
C CYS A 301 11.66 16.01 -7.97
N MET A 302 12.37 16.54 -6.97
CA MET A 302 11.82 17.57 -6.07
C MET A 302 11.44 18.84 -6.84
N VAL A 303 12.28 19.28 -7.79
CA VAL A 303 11.98 20.43 -8.65
C VAL A 303 10.80 20.11 -9.58
N ALA A 304 10.79 18.93 -10.20
CA ALA A 304 9.71 18.50 -11.08
C ALA A 304 8.35 18.48 -10.37
N TYR A 305 8.32 18.08 -9.08
CA TYR A 305 7.11 18.08 -8.27
C TYR A 305 6.45 19.46 -8.14
N LEU A 306 7.20 20.56 -8.29
CA LEU A 306 6.62 21.91 -8.26
C LEU A 306 5.76 22.23 -9.52
N PHE A 307 5.91 21.43 -10.58
CA PHE A 307 5.27 21.65 -11.89
C PHE A 307 4.43 20.45 -12.36
N ILE A 308 4.60 19.29 -11.72
CA ILE A 308 4.01 18.01 -12.13
C ILE A 308 3.34 17.36 -10.91
N ASP A 309 2.22 16.69 -11.13
CA ASP A 309 1.44 16.02 -10.09
C ASP A 309 2.24 14.95 -9.33
N TYR A 310 1.92 14.77 -8.05
CA TYR A 310 2.52 13.79 -7.15
C TYR A 310 2.58 12.38 -7.77
N ALA A 311 1.46 11.90 -8.31
CA ALA A 311 1.34 10.56 -8.89
C ALA A 311 2.38 10.27 -9.98
N ARG A 312 2.79 11.29 -10.73
CA ARG A 312 3.79 11.15 -11.80
C ARG A 312 5.23 11.20 -11.31
N VAL A 313 5.50 11.90 -10.20
CA VAL A 313 6.85 12.08 -9.67
C VAL A 313 7.25 10.97 -8.72
N ILE A 314 6.32 10.51 -7.88
CA ILE A 314 6.62 9.56 -6.79
C ILE A 314 7.22 8.23 -7.25
N PRO A 315 6.82 7.61 -8.40
CA PRO A 315 7.43 6.36 -8.86
C PRO A 315 8.94 6.48 -9.11
N TYR A 316 9.36 7.60 -9.68
CA TYR A 316 10.79 7.87 -9.94
C TYR A 316 11.55 8.08 -8.63
N LEU A 317 10.98 8.81 -7.68
CA LEU A 317 11.62 9.07 -6.40
C LEU A 317 11.77 7.78 -5.57
N VAL A 318 10.76 6.92 -5.57
CA VAL A 318 10.81 5.59 -4.95
C VAL A 318 11.89 4.72 -5.61
N SER A 319 11.97 4.72 -6.95
CA SER A 319 13.00 4.00 -7.69
C SER A 319 14.41 4.50 -7.33
N LEU A 320 14.61 5.81 -7.25
CA LEU A 320 15.88 6.42 -6.83
C LEU A 320 16.23 6.07 -5.37
N THR A 321 15.25 5.95 -4.51
CA THR A 321 15.44 5.50 -3.11
C THR A 321 16.00 4.07 -3.06
N ILE A 322 15.42 3.15 -3.86
CA ILE A 322 15.88 1.76 -3.96
C ILE A 322 17.30 1.71 -4.54
N VAL A 323 17.57 2.47 -5.61
CA VAL A 323 18.91 2.58 -6.20
C VAL A 323 19.91 3.12 -5.19
N MET A 324 19.58 4.20 -4.47
CA MET A 324 20.45 4.77 -3.45
C MET A 324 20.75 3.76 -2.33
N ALA A 325 19.72 3.07 -1.81
CA ALA A 325 19.90 2.05 -0.78
C ALA A 325 20.83 0.91 -1.24
N THR A 326 20.65 0.45 -2.49
CA THR A 326 21.50 -0.57 -3.09
C THR A 326 22.94 -0.07 -3.25
N LEU A 327 23.12 1.17 -3.74
CA LEU A 327 24.45 1.77 -3.88
C LEU A 327 25.16 1.93 -2.54
N ILE A 328 24.46 2.31 -1.47
CA ILE A 328 25.04 2.39 -0.11
C ILE A 328 25.64 1.05 0.28
N VAL A 329 24.89 -0.04 0.14
CA VAL A 329 25.35 -1.40 0.50
C VAL A 329 26.57 -1.80 -0.34
N LEU A 330 26.52 -1.59 -1.67
CA LEU A 330 27.60 -1.95 -2.58
C LEU A 330 28.88 -1.12 -2.32
N VAL A 331 28.73 0.20 -2.12
CA VAL A 331 29.86 1.11 -1.88
C VAL A 331 30.51 0.85 -0.54
N CYS A 332 29.72 0.66 0.53
CA CYS A 332 30.26 0.31 1.84
C CYS A 332 30.93 -1.07 1.81
N GLY A 333 30.32 -2.08 1.16
CA GLY A 333 30.90 -3.41 1.01
C GLY A 333 32.21 -3.38 0.21
N TYR A 334 32.28 -2.64 -0.89
CA TYR A 334 33.51 -2.45 -1.67
C TYR A 334 34.59 -1.74 -0.85
N ALA A 335 34.25 -0.67 -0.14
CA ALA A 335 35.22 0.06 0.69
C ALA A 335 35.74 -0.82 1.86
N ALA A 336 34.90 -1.63 2.47
CA ALA A 336 35.28 -2.60 3.49
C ALA A 336 36.25 -3.66 2.93
N PHE A 337 35.97 -4.19 1.73
CA PHE A 337 36.84 -5.14 1.04
C PHE A 337 38.23 -4.54 0.72
N GLN A 338 38.28 -3.25 0.41
CA GLN A 338 39.54 -2.50 0.19
C GLN A 338 40.29 -2.22 1.51
N GLY A 339 39.83 -2.69 2.65
CA GLY A 339 40.44 -2.47 3.97
C GLY A 339 40.15 -1.10 4.57
N ASN A 340 39.18 -0.37 4.06
CA ASN A 340 38.74 0.90 4.66
C ASN A 340 37.96 0.62 5.94
N ARG A 341 38.61 0.80 7.10
CA ARG A 341 37.99 0.55 8.43
C ARG A 341 36.76 1.40 8.75
N LEU A 342 36.53 2.51 8.01
CA LEU A 342 35.37 3.37 8.18
C LEU A 342 34.12 2.84 7.47
N ALA A 343 34.28 1.79 6.64
CA ALA A 343 33.17 1.17 5.92
C ALA A 343 32.54 -0.04 6.66
N LEU A 344 33.21 -0.54 7.71
CA LEU A 344 32.72 -1.58 8.61
C LEU A 344 31.97 -0.96 9.80
#